data_05f98c7e199867544a1886cb1071a5bc
#
_entry.id   05f98c7e199867544a1886cb1071a5bc
#
_cell.length_a   1.000
_cell.length_b   1.000
_cell.length_c   1.000
_cell.angle_alpha   90.00
_cell.angle_beta   90.00
_cell.angle_gamma   90.00
#
_symmetry.space_group_name_H-M   'P 1'
#
loop_
_entity.id
_entity.type
_entity.pdbx_description
1 polymer ?
#
loop_
_entity_poly.entity_id
_entity_poly.type
_entity_poly.pdbx_seq_one_letter_code
_entity_poly.pdbx_strand_id
1 'polypeptide(L)'
;MSQALNPADTIWSVALVGNPNCGKTALFNLLTGARQKVANYAGVTVERKVGTTKLHNGQSVSVIDLPGAYSLTPATPDEQVTLDVIEGRRRGEDAPDAVVAVVDATNLRMNLRLVLELKRLGRPMMVALNMADMARAQGLNIDVAKLSAELGCPVVETVAVKHDGHAQLLALMEREFAAARPAPVTTDAFAPSSPAELQREVRRILAIVEPGITTEFANAKRFHHRLDAVVMHPVWGLAILAAVLFLIFQAVFSWANVPMDAIKAAMAWAGEWTTAHMADGPLRSLLVDGVIAGLGSVICSCRRS
;
A
#
# COMPACT_ATOMS: atom_id res chain seq x y z
N MET A 1 15.57 42.89 -25.64
CA MET A 1 16.40 41.71 -25.99
C MET A 1 16.00 40.59 -25.03
N SER A 2 15.12 39.69 -25.49
CA SER A 2 14.68 38.54 -24.72
C SER A 2 15.80 37.49 -24.82
N GLN A 3 16.48 37.23 -23.71
CA GLN A 3 17.40 36.08 -23.63
C GLN A 3 16.54 34.81 -23.78
N ALA A 4 16.74 34.07 -24.85
CA ALA A 4 16.22 32.72 -24.99
C ALA A 4 16.82 31.89 -23.84
N LEU A 5 15.99 31.47 -22.92
CA LEU A 5 16.36 30.54 -21.84
C LEU A 5 16.91 29.25 -22.48
N ASN A 6 18.09 28.85 -22.04
CA ASN A 6 18.74 27.62 -22.49
C ASN A 6 17.82 26.47 -22.17
N PRO A 7 17.50 25.55 -23.10
CA PRO A 7 16.63 24.39 -22.82
C PRO A 7 17.05 23.56 -21.61
N ALA A 8 18.33 23.63 -21.23
CA ALA A 8 18.87 22.93 -20.04
C ALA A 8 18.45 23.56 -18.70
N ASP A 9 17.96 24.82 -18.69
CA ASP A 9 17.56 25.53 -17.45
C ASP A 9 16.06 25.41 -17.14
N THR A 10 15.28 24.77 -18.02
CA THR A 10 13.85 24.60 -17.82
C THR A 10 13.58 23.38 -16.94
N ILE A 11 13.19 23.62 -15.70
CA ILE A 11 12.77 22.53 -14.77
C ILE A 11 11.35 22.13 -15.15
N TRP A 12 11.18 20.87 -15.61
CA TRP A 12 9.87 20.28 -15.80
C TRP A 12 9.20 20.01 -14.45
N SER A 13 7.89 20.22 -14.38
CA SER A 13 7.08 19.87 -13.21
C SER A 13 6.12 18.73 -13.52
N VAL A 14 6.15 17.72 -12.67
CA VAL A 14 5.35 16.50 -12.81
C VAL A 14 4.54 16.26 -11.54
N ALA A 15 3.23 16.10 -11.69
CA ALA A 15 2.37 15.71 -10.58
C ALA A 15 2.16 14.19 -10.54
N LEU A 16 2.39 13.56 -9.38
CA LEU A 16 2.00 12.19 -9.12
C LEU A 16 0.56 12.17 -8.61
N VAL A 17 -0.30 11.46 -9.32
CA VAL A 17 -1.73 11.31 -9.01
C VAL A 17 -2.05 9.83 -8.92
N GLY A 18 -2.92 9.44 -8.00
CA GLY A 18 -3.35 8.05 -7.89
C GLY A 18 -4.25 7.83 -6.70
N ASN A 19 -4.88 6.68 -6.67
CA ASN A 19 -5.76 6.29 -5.57
C ASN A 19 -4.97 6.20 -4.26
N PRO A 20 -5.62 6.33 -3.10
CA PRO A 20 -5.01 5.96 -1.83
C PRO A 20 -4.46 4.53 -1.88
N ASN A 21 -3.29 4.32 -1.27
CA ASN A 21 -2.60 3.02 -1.18
C ASN A 21 -2.08 2.41 -2.50
N CYS A 22 -2.11 3.11 -3.64
CA CYS A 22 -1.49 2.65 -4.89
C CYS A 22 0.04 2.70 -4.89
N GLY A 23 0.67 3.12 -3.78
CA GLY A 23 2.12 3.24 -3.65
C GLY A 23 2.70 4.57 -4.18
N LYS A 24 1.87 5.60 -4.36
CA LYS A 24 2.25 6.92 -4.87
C LYS A 24 3.38 7.56 -4.04
N THR A 25 3.23 7.65 -2.72
CA THR A 25 4.24 8.21 -1.82
C THR A 25 5.52 7.38 -1.79
N ALA A 26 5.43 6.05 -1.92
CA ALA A 26 6.62 5.21 -2.03
C ALA A 26 7.38 5.49 -3.33
N LEU A 27 6.67 5.65 -4.45
CA LEU A 27 7.25 6.03 -5.74
C LEU A 27 7.85 7.45 -5.69
N PHE A 28 7.17 8.40 -5.05
CA PHE A 28 7.69 9.75 -4.81
C PHE A 28 9.01 9.72 -4.04
N ASN A 29 9.06 8.98 -2.93
CA ASN A 29 10.27 8.86 -2.13
C ASN A 29 11.42 8.17 -2.90
N LEU A 30 11.11 7.18 -3.73
CA LEU A 30 12.09 6.50 -4.57
C LEU A 30 12.65 7.44 -5.65
N LEU A 31 11.81 8.27 -6.27
CA LEU A 31 12.23 9.25 -7.28
C LEU A 31 13.06 10.39 -6.70
N THR A 32 12.67 10.92 -5.53
CA THR A 32 13.24 12.16 -4.98
C THR A 32 14.29 11.91 -3.89
N GLY A 33 14.33 10.72 -3.31
CA GLY A 33 15.20 10.39 -2.18
C GLY A 33 14.97 11.34 -1.00
N ALA A 34 16.08 11.83 -0.39
CA ALA A 34 16.03 12.80 0.70
C ALA A 34 15.79 14.25 0.26
N ARG A 35 15.62 14.51 -1.04
CA ARG A 35 15.51 15.86 -1.61
C ARG A 35 14.05 16.29 -1.75
N GLN A 36 13.34 16.38 -0.63
CA GLN A 36 11.94 16.75 -0.60
C GLN A 36 11.68 17.91 0.36
N LYS A 37 10.70 18.74 0.03
CA LYS A 37 10.16 19.78 0.90
C LYS A 37 8.72 19.43 1.23
N VAL A 38 8.38 19.50 2.50
CA VAL A 38 7.02 19.26 3.01
C VAL A 38 6.48 20.59 3.51
N ALA A 39 5.29 20.95 3.08
CA ALA A 39 4.56 22.14 3.52
C ALA A 39 3.07 21.80 3.48
N ASN A 40 2.21 22.71 3.94
CA ASN A 40 0.77 22.58 3.72
C ASN A 40 0.35 23.43 2.53
N TYR A 41 -0.66 22.97 1.81
CA TYR A 41 -1.31 23.82 0.81
C TYR A 41 -1.99 25.02 1.47
N ALA A 42 -1.86 26.20 0.86
CA ALA A 42 -2.41 27.43 1.42
C ALA A 42 -3.93 27.31 1.67
N GLY A 43 -4.35 27.59 2.91
CA GLY A 43 -5.76 27.61 3.31
C GLY A 43 -6.40 26.25 3.62
N VAL A 44 -5.63 25.16 3.62
CA VAL A 44 -6.11 23.81 3.98
C VAL A 44 -5.05 23.04 4.78
N THR A 45 -5.48 22.03 5.54
CA THR A 45 -4.60 21.16 6.35
C THR A 45 -4.01 19.99 5.54
N VAL A 46 -3.96 20.11 4.22
CA VAL A 46 -3.47 19.08 3.31
C VAL A 46 -1.97 19.27 3.08
N GLU A 47 -1.19 18.21 3.23
CA GLU A 47 0.26 18.24 3.01
C GLU A 47 0.60 18.39 1.53
N ARG A 48 1.56 19.28 1.25
CA ARG A 48 2.21 19.45 -0.04
C ARG A 48 3.63 18.90 0.02
N LYS A 49 3.92 17.90 -0.79
CA LYS A 49 5.26 17.32 -0.91
C LYS A 49 5.80 17.59 -2.31
N VAL A 50 6.94 18.26 -2.35
CA VAL A 50 7.65 18.57 -3.60
C VAL A 50 9.08 18.12 -3.45
N GLY A 51 9.56 17.40 -4.44
CA GLY A 51 10.93 16.93 -4.50
C GLY A 51 11.52 17.13 -5.89
N THR A 52 12.80 16.88 -6.04
CA THR A 52 13.49 16.96 -7.34
C THR A 52 14.18 15.64 -7.64
N THR A 53 14.05 15.19 -8.87
CA THR A 53 14.80 14.06 -9.41
C THR A 53 15.64 14.49 -10.60
N LYS A 54 16.68 13.74 -10.91
CA LYS A 54 17.51 13.94 -12.10
C LYS A 54 17.29 12.82 -13.10
N LEU A 55 17.04 13.19 -14.34
CA LEU A 55 17.01 12.25 -15.47
C LEU A 55 18.45 11.85 -15.87
N HIS A 56 18.58 10.80 -16.67
CA HIS A 56 19.90 10.32 -17.12
C HIS A 56 20.65 11.35 -17.97
N ASN A 57 19.92 12.21 -18.71
CA ASN A 57 20.48 13.33 -19.48
C ASN A 57 20.95 14.52 -18.60
N GLY A 58 20.83 14.40 -17.27
CA GLY A 58 21.19 15.46 -16.31
C GLY A 58 20.11 16.51 -16.05
N GLN A 59 19.01 16.49 -16.79
CA GLN A 59 17.89 17.41 -16.62
C GLN A 59 17.19 17.19 -15.26
N SER A 60 16.86 18.29 -14.59
CA SER A 60 16.14 18.24 -13.31
C SER A 60 14.62 18.29 -13.55
N VAL A 61 13.89 17.43 -12.83
CA VAL A 61 12.42 17.39 -12.83
C VAL A 61 11.92 17.63 -11.42
N SER A 62 11.00 18.59 -11.27
CA SER A 62 10.25 18.80 -10.03
C SER A 62 9.10 17.80 -9.95
N VAL A 63 9.03 17.02 -8.89
CA VAL A 63 7.99 16.04 -8.67
C VAL A 63 7.11 16.51 -7.53
N ILE A 64 5.80 16.55 -7.75
CA ILE A 64 4.77 16.96 -6.78
C ILE A 64 3.96 15.74 -6.39
N ASP A 65 3.97 15.36 -5.11
CA ASP A 65 3.10 14.29 -4.58
C ASP A 65 1.74 14.88 -4.21
N LEU A 66 0.71 14.62 -5.01
CA LEU A 66 -0.65 15.09 -4.73
C LEU A 66 -1.37 14.14 -3.77
N PRO A 67 -2.35 14.64 -3.00
CA PRO A 67 -3.21 13.80 -2.18
C PRO A 67 -3.85 12.66 -2.99
N GLY A 68 -4.12 11.54 -2.33
CA GLY A 68 -4.81 10.41 -2.97
C GLY A 68 -6.24 10.79 -3.35
N ALA A 69 -6.65 10.46 -4.57
CA ALA A 69 -7.99 10.72 -5.07
C ALA A 69 -8.57 9.48 -5.75
N TYR A 70 -9.85 9.23 -5.58
CA TYR A 70 -10.57 8.18 -6.29
C TYR A 70 -11.25 8.70 -7.57
N SER A 71 -11.47 10.00 -7.64
CA SER A 71 -12.15 10.68 -8.73
C SER A 71 -11.70 12.13 -8.79
N LEU A 72 -11.85 12.75 -9.96
CA LEU A 72 -11.71 14.20 -10.15
C LEU A 72 -13.04 14.95 -9.97
N THR A 73 -14.11 14.25 -9.58
CA THR A 73 -15.34 14.89 -9.07
C THR A 73 -15.19 14.99 -7.55
N PRO A 74 -14.72 16.12 -7.02
CA PRO A 74 -14.24 16.18 -5.64
C PRO A 74 -15.40 16.06 -4.65
N ALA A 75 -15.30 15.06 -3.78
CA ALA A 75 -16.18 14.86 -2.63
C ALA A 75 -15.44 15.20 -1.31
N THR A 76 -14.11 15.29 -1.34
CA THR A 76 -13.25 15.57 -0.19
C THR A 76 -12.34 16.76 -0.46
N PRO A 77 -11.84 17.47 0.59
CA PRO A 77 -10.86 18.54 0.43
C PRO A 77 -9.58 18.08 -0.29
N ASP A 78 -9.15 16.85 -0.09
CA ASP A 78 -7.97 16.26 -0.72
C ASP A 78 -8.15 16.12 -2.23
N GLU A 79 -9.31 15.65 -2.67
CA GLU A 79 -9.66 15.53 -4.09
C GLU A 79 -9.78 16.91 -4.75
N GLN A 80 -10.34 17.91 -4.02
CA GLN A 80 -10.40 19.28 -4.50
C GLN A 80 -9.01 19.88 -4.70
N VAL A 81 -8.10 19.66 -3.74
CA VAL A 81 -6.70 20.11 -3.88
C VAL A 81 -6.03 19.48 -5.10
N THR A 82 -6.22 18.18 -5.29
CA THR A 82 -5.66 17.44 -6.43
C THR A 82 -6.15 18.03 -7.76
N LEU A 83 -7.45 18.27 -7.89
CA LEU A 83 -8.03 18.87 -9.09
C LEU A 83 -7.49 20.30 -9.33
N ASP A 84 -7.52 21.15 -8.30
CA ASP A 84 -7.10 22.56 -8.40
C ASP A 84 -5.63 22.70 -8.81
N VAL A 85 -4.74 21.81 -8.31
CA VAL A 85 -3.33 21.81 -8.70
C VAL A 85 -3.14 21.37 -10.15
N ILE A 86 -3.81 20.28 -10.56
CA ILE A 86 -3.69 19.79 -11.94
C ILE A 86 -4.21 20.83 -12.93
N GLU A 87 -5.28 21.54 -12.61
CA GLU A 87 -5.85 22.57 -13.47
C GLU A 87 -5.13 23.93 -13.37
N GLY A 88 -4.23 24.12 -12.40
CA GLY A 88 -3.52 25.38 -12.18
C GLY A 88 -4.43 26.49 -11.60
N ARG A 89 -5.51 26.11 -10.92
CA ARG A 89 -6.45 27.09 -10.30
C ARG A 89 -5.94 27.64 -8.96
N ARG A 90 -4.87 27.08 -8.41
CA ARG A 90 -4.32 27.51 -7.12
C ARG A 90 -3.44 28.75 -7.28
N ARG A 91 -3.71 29.76 -6.46
CA ARG A 91 -2.90 30.98 -6.43
C ARG A 91 -1.47 30.68 -5.97
N GLY A 92 -0.50 31.08 -6.77
CA GLY A 92 0.93 30.92 -6.46
C GLY A 92 1.51 29.55 -6.80
N GLU A 93 0.78 28.70 -7.51
CA GLU A 93 1.25 27.42 -8.01
C GLU A 93 0.96 27.31 -9.51
N ASP A 94 1.98 27.03 -10.29
CA ASP A 94 1.82 26.75 -11.71
C ASP A 94 1.26 25.34 -11.89
N ALA A 95 0.45 25.17 -12.91
CA ALA A 95 -0.02 23.85 -13.30
C ALA A 95 1.16 22.95 -13.69
N PRO A 96 1.14 21.66 -13.32
CA PRO A 96 2.20 20.73 -13.70
C PRO A 96 2.26 20.57 -15.24
N ASP A 97 3.46 20.43 -15.78
CA ASP A 97 3.68 20.22 -17.22
C ASP A 97 3.15 18.85 -17.68
N ALA A 98 3.23 17.85 -16.80
CA ALA A 98 2.76 16.52 -17.05
C ALA A 98 2.21 15.86 -15.78
N VAL A 99 1.39 14.82 -15.97
CA VAL A 99 0.81 14.01 -14.89
C VAL A 99 1.31 12.59 -15.00
N VAL A 100 1.77 12.02 -13.91
CA VAL A 100 2.03 10.58 -13.77
C VAL A 100 0.92 9.96 -12.93
N ALA A 101 0.05 9.20 -13.58
CA ALA A 101 -0.98 8.44 -12.91
C ALA A 101 -0.38 7.15 -12.32
N VAL A 102 -0.31 7.07 -11.00
CA VAL A 102 0.18 5.88 -10.29
C VAL A 102 -0.98 4.93 -10.07
N VAL A 103 -0.88 3.74 -10.64
CA VAL A 103 -1.94 2.73 -10.71
C VAL A 103 -1.47 1.46 -10.02
N ASP A 104 -2.27 0.92 -9.13
CA ASP A 104 -2.04 -0.39 -8.52
C ASP A 104 -2.40 -1.50 -9.50
N ALA A 105 -1.39 -2.26 -9.94
CA ALA A 105 -1.55 -3.38 -10.86
C ALA A 105 -2.38 -4.53 -10.26
N THR A 106 -2.44 -4.66 -8.94
CA THR A 106 -3.24 -5.70 -8.27
C THR A 106 -4.73 -5.37 -8.26
N ASN A 107 -5.08 -4.09 -8.50
CA ASN A 107 -6.46 -3.61 -8.52
C ASN A 107 -6.70 -2.59 -9.65
N LEU A 108 -6.37 -2.99 -10.86
CA LEU A 108 -6.47 -2.14 -12.05
C LEU A 108 -7.88 -1.56 -12.23
N ARG A 109 -8.92 -2.36 -11.95
CA ARG A 109 -10.32 -1.96 -12.08
C ARG A 109 -10.67 -0.68 -11.30
N MET A 110 -10.15 -0.54 -10.10
CA MET A 110 -10.45 0.59 -9.22
C MET A 110 -9.69 1.86 -9.64
N ASN A 111 -8.47 1.66 -10.13
CA ASN A 111 -7.58 2.75 -10.50
C ASN A 111 -7.87 3.33 -11.89
N LEU A 112 -8.35 2.54 -12.85
CA LEU A 112 -8.61 2.97 -14.22
C LEU A 112 -9.64 4.10 -14.31
N ARG A 113 -10.58 4.19 -13.37
CA ARG A 113 -11.56 5.29 -13.36
C ARG A 113 -10.87 6.65 -13.28
N LEU A 114 -9.97 6.82 -12.31
CA LEU A 114 -9.22 8.06 -12.13
C LEU A 114 -8.35 8.36 -13.36
N VAL A 115 -7.70 7.33 -13.95
CA VAL A 115 -6.88 7.49 -15.16
C VAL A 115 -7.72 8.01 -16.33
N LEU A 116 -8.93 7.50 -16.52
CA LEU A 116 -9.83 7.96 -17.59
C LEU A 116 -10.33 9.41 -17.35
N GLU A 117 -10.56 9.77 -16.08
CA GLU A 117 -10.90 11.14 -15.73
C GLU A 117 -9.71 12.10 -15.96
N LEU A 118 -8.48 11.70 -15.58
CA LEU A 118 -7.25 12.46 -15.84
C LEU A 118 -6.99 12.67 -17.34
N LYS A 119 -7.20 11.63 -18.15
CA LYS A 119 -7.04 11.70 -19.61
C LYS A 119 -7.90 12.83 -20.24
N ARG A 120 -9.08 13.06 -19.69
CA ARG A 120 -10.02 14.10 -20.19
C ARG A 120 -9.57 15.52 -19.92
N LEU A 121 -8.67 15.73 -18.96
CA LEU A 121 -8.08 17.04 -18.72
C LEU A 121 -7.12 17.46 -19.86
N GLY A 122 -6.81 16.56 -20.80
CA GLY A 122 -5.99 16.84 -21.96
C GLY A 122 -4.52 17.17 -21.68
N ARG A 123 -4.07 16.97 -20.43
CA ARG A 123 -2.66 17.18 -20.08
C ARG A 123 -1.80 16.00 -20.50
N PRO A 124 -0.52 16.23 -20.85
CA PRO A 124 0.44 15.15 -21.05
C PRO A 124 0.42 14.21 -19.86
N MET A 125 0.16 12.92 -20.11
CA MET A 125 -0.03 11.94 -19.07
C MET A 125 0.78 10.68 -19.37
N MET A 126 1.37 10.13 -18.31
CA MET A 126 2.03 8.83 -18.29
C MET A 126 1.40 7.98 -17.20
N VAL A 127 1.39 6.67 -17.36
CA VAL A 127 0.88 5.75 -16.34
C VAL A 127 2.03 4.93 -15.78
N ALA A 128 2.21 4.99 -14.47
CA ALA A 128 3.10 4.13 -13.70
C ALA A 128 2.28 2.98 -13.09
N LEU A 129 2.35 1.80 -13.71
CA LEU A 129 1.69 0.58 -13.25
C LEU A 129 2.51 -0.02 -12.12
N ASN A 130 2.20 0.38 -10.89
CA ASN A 130 2.95 0.02 -9.70
C ASN A 130 2.49 -1.34 -9.12
N MET A 131 3.33 -1.94 -8.27
CA MET A 131 3.10 -3.27 -7.69
C MET A 131 3.00 -4.38 -8.76
N ALA A 132 3.68 -4.21 -9.90
CA ALA A 132 3.63 -5.17 -11.00
C ALA A 132 4.17 -6.56 -10.59
N ASP A 133 5.12 -6.63 -9.67
CA ASP A 133 5.62 -7.89 -9.10
C ASP A 133 4.55 -8.60 -8.26
N MET A 134 3.78 -7.87 -7.47
CA MET A 134 2.66 -8.42 -6.69
C MET A 134 1.53 -8.91 -7.60
N ALA A 135 1.21 -8.15 -8.67
CA ALA A 135 0.22 -8.54 -9.64
C ALA A 135 0.61 -9.87 -10.32
N ARG A 136 1.88 -10.01 -10.76
CA ARG A 136 2.39 -11.26 -11.33
C ARG A 136 2.36 -12.41 -10.32
N ALA A 137 2.73 -12.17 -9.06
CA ALA A 137 2.65 -13.17 -7.99
C ALA A 137 1.21 -13.62 -7.72
N GLN A 138 0.22 -12.76 -7.99
CA GLN A 138 -1.21 -13.10 -7.92
C GLN A 138 -1.77 -13.68 -9.22
N GLY A 139 -0.91 -13.98 -10.21
CA GLY A 139 -1.32 -14.52 -11.51
C GLY A 139 -2.09 -13.55 -12.40
N LEU A 140 -2.04 -12.26 -12.09
CA LEU A 140 -2.57 -11.22 -12.96
C LEU A 140 -1.54 -10.91 -14.06
N ASN A 141 -1.90 -11.18 -15.29
CA ASN A 141 -1.04 -10.91 -16.45
C ASN A 141 -1.64 -9.73 -17.24
N ILE A 142 -1.15 -8.53 -16.94
CA ILE A 142 -1.61 -7.30 -17.56
C ILE A 142 -0.78 -7.06 -18.83
N ASP A 143 -1.45 -6.96 -19.97
CA ASP A 143 -0.80 -6.60 -21.24
C ASP A 143 -0.58 -5.08 -21.29
N VAL A 144 0.64 -4.66 -20.90
CA VAL A 144 1.02 -3.24 -20.82
C VAL A 144 0.92 -2.54 -22.17
N ALA A 145 1.25 -3.24 -23.27
CA ALA A 145 1.19 -2.65 -24.60
C ALA A 145 -0.26 -2.37 -25.02
N LYS A 146 -1.16 -3.31 -24.76
CA LYS A 146 -2.60 -3.11 -25.00
C LYS A 146 -3.17 -2.02 -24.10
N LEU A 147 -2.76 -2.00 -22.81
CA LEU A 147 -3.20 -0.96 -21.88
C LEU A 147 -2.77 0.43 -22.38
N SER A 148 -1.53 0.58 -22.82
CA SER A 148 -1.02 1.82 -23.40
C SER A 148 -1.81 2.24 -24.66
N ALA A 149 -2.12 1.29 -25.55
CA ALA A 149 -2.91 1.55 -26.76
C ALA A 149 -4.34 1.99 -26.43
N GLU A 150 -5.01 1.33 -25.49
CA GLU A 150 -6.37 1.66 -25.08
C GLU A 150 -6.45 3.01 -24.34
N LEU A 151 -5.48 3.29 -23.48
CA LEU A 151 -5.40 4.57 -22.79
C LEU A 151 -4.93 5.70 -23.70
N GLY A 152 -4.23 5.40 -24.81
CA GLY A 152 -3.62 6.40 -25.70
C GLY A 152 -2.55 7.24 -25.01
N CYS A 153 -1.89 6.69 -24.00
CA CYS A 153 -0.77 7.30 -23.29
C CYS A 153 0.25 6.23 -22.91
N PRO A 154 1.53 6.60 -22.71
CA PRO A 154 2.57 5.67 -22.33
C PRO A 154 2.28 5.03 -20.95
N VAL A 155 2.48 3.71 -20.88
CA VAL A 155 2.35 2.93 -19.64
C VAL A 155 3.67 2.20 -19.38
N VAL A 156 4.19 2.28 -18.15
CA VAL A 156 5.37 1.53 -17.71
C VAL A 156 5.11 0.84 -16.40
N GLU A 157 5.71 -0.33 -16.23
CA GLU A 157 5.68 -1.04 -14.95
C GLU A 157 6.66 -0.42 -13.96
N THR A 158 6.24 -0.32 -12.70
CA THR A 158 7.08 0.15 -11.60
C THR A 158 6.93 -0.75 -10.39
N VAL A 159 7.97 -0.76 -9.54
CA VAL A 159 7.97 -1.43 -8.25
C VAL A 159 8.59 -0.48 -7.24
N ALA A 160 7.78 0.38 -6.65
CA ALA A 160 8.22 1.50 -5.80
C ALA A 160 9.04 1.10 -4.56
N VAL A 161 9.01 -0.16 -4.15
CA VAL A 161 9.79 -0.68 -3.02
C VAL A 161 11.17 -1.24 -3.44
N LYS A 162 11.46 -1.37 -4.74
CA LYS A 162 12.75 -1.84 -5.25
C LYS A 162 13.61 -0.67 -5.68
N HIS A 163 14.92 -0.75 -5.40
CA HIS A 163 15.87 0.32 -5.68
C HIS A 163 15.81 0.83 -7.13
N ASP A 164 15.73 -0.08 -8.11
CA ASP A 164 15.68 0.27 -9.55
C ASP A 164 14.26 0.21 -10.13
N GLY A 165 13.23 0.10 -9.27
CA GLY A 165 11.84 -0.10 -9.69
C GLY A 165 11.21 1.11 -10.39
N HIS A 166 11.91 2.23 -10.50
CA HIS A 166 11.50 3.46 -11.18
C HIS A 166 12.28 3.77 -12.46
N ALA A 167 13.29 2.97 -12.79
CA ALA A 167 14.20 3.25 -13.91
C ALA A 167 13.46 3.41 -15.26
N GLN A 168 12.48 2.56 -15.52
CA GLN A 168 11.67 2.66 -16.74
C GLN A 168 10.83 3.93 -16.78
N LEU A 169 10.35 4.41 -15.64
CA LEU A 169 9.60 5.67 -15.54
C LEU A 169 10.50 6.87 -15.81
N LEU A 170 11.73 6.89 -15.29
CA LEU A 170 12.70 7.94 -15.60
C LEU A 170 13.05 7.99 -17.08
N ALA A 171 13.31 6.83 -17.71
CA ALA A 171 13.57 6.75 -19.13
C ALA A 171 12.36 7.20 -19.99
N LEU A 172 11.15 6.89 -19.54
CA LEU A 172 9.93 7.38 -20.17
C LEU A 172 9.80 8.90 -20.06
N MET A 173 9.98 9.47 -18.86
CA MET A 173 9.97 10.92 -18.65
C MET A 173 11.00 11.61 -19.54
N GLU A 174 12.21 11.08 -19.64
CA GLU A 174 13.27 11.63 -20.49
C GLU A 174 12.86 11.68 -21.96
N ARG A 175 12.23 10.62 -22.46
CA ARG A 175 11.72 10.56 -23.84
C ARG A 175 10.60 11.57 -24.09
N GLU A 176 9.63 11.64 -23.19
CA GLU A 176 8.48 12.55 -23.34
C GLU A 176 8.88 14.02 -23.18
N PHE A 177 9.86 14.31 -22.33
CA PHE A 177 10.36 15.70 -22.13
C PHE A 177 11.42 16.14 -23.13
N ALA A 178 11.95 15.23 -23.96
CA ALA A 178 12.77 15.60 -25.09
C ALA A 178 11.97 16.33 -26.21
N ALA A 179 10.65 16.10 -26.24
CA ALA A 179 9.75 16.86 -27.10
C ALA A 179 9.54 18.30 -26.59
N ALA A 180 9.10 19.20 -27.45
CA ALA A 180 8.80 20.57 -27.07
C ALA A 180 7.74 20.60 -25.95
N ARG A 181 7.90 21.53 -24.99
CA ARG A 181 6.94 21.73 -23.89
C ARG A 181 5.54 21.91 -24.49
N PRO A 182 4.55 21.12 -24.10
CA PRO A 182 3.20 21.25 -24.63
C PRO A 182 2.63 22.63 -24.30
N ALA A 183 1.87 23.19 -25.23
CA ALA A 183 1.14 24.43 -24.99
C ALA A 183 0.17 24.22 -23.79
N PRO A 184 -0.06 25.26 -22.98
CA PRO A 184 -1.01 25.17 -21.89
C PRO A 184 -2.39 24.79 -22.43
N VAL A 185 -2.92 23.66 -21.93
CA VAL A 185 -4.23 23.17 -22.35
C VAL A 185 -5.30 24.07 -21.71
N THR A 186 -6.13 24.71 -22.54
CA THR A 186 -7.27 25.49 -22.06
C THR A 186 -8.35 24.52 -21.54
N THR A 187 -8.74 24.72 -20.31
CA THR A 187 -9.55 23.80 -19.49
C THR A 187 -11.07 23.84 -19.82
N ASP A 188 -11.47 24.30 -21.01
CA ASP A 188 -12.90 24.43 -21.35
C ASP A 188 -13.61 23.09 -21.68
N ALA A 189 -12.93 21.96 -21.58
CA ALA A 189 -13.41 20.68 -22.10
C ALA A 189 -13.80 19.62 -21.05
N PHE A 190 -13.84 19.94 -19.75
CA PHE A 190 -14.26 18.96 -18.75
C PHE A 190 -15.79 18.84 -18.66
N ALA A 191 -16.38 18.11 -19.61
CA ALA A 191 -17.75 17.64 -19.45
C ALA A 191 -17.75 16.41 -18.53
N PRO A 192 -18.44 16.45 -17.38
CA PRO A 192 -18.49 15.30 -16.48
C PRO A 192 -19.18 14.13 -17.19
N SER A 193 -18.47 13.03 -17.34
CA SER A 193 -19.08 11.81 -17.85
C SER A 193 -19.97 11.18 -16.81
N SER A 194 -21.01 10.54 -17.28
CA SER A 194 -21.83 9.77 -16.37
C SER A 194 -21.00 8.65 -15.73
N PRO A 195 -21.11 8.39 -14.42
CA PRO A 195 -20.40 7.30 -13.76
C PRO A 195 -20.61 5.95 -14.43
N ALA A 196 -21.76 5.75 -15.09
CA ALA A 196 -22.12 4.55 -15.82
C ALA A 196 -21.29 4.38 -17.12
N GLU A 197 -20.96 5.48 -17.79
CA GLU A 197 -20.11 5.47 -18.99
C GLU A 197 -18.68 5.12 -18.64
N LEU A 198 -18.12 5.75 -17.58
CA LEU A 198 -16.79 5.42 -17.07
C LEU A 198 -16.69 3.95 -16.67
N GLN A 199 -17.69 3.41 -15.97
CA GLN A 199 -17.70 1.98 -15.61
C GLN A 199 -17.79 1.04 -16.81
N ARG A 200 -18.51 1.43 -17.87
CA ARG A 200 -18.56 0.65 -19.12
C ARG A 200 -17.20 0.64 -19.80
N GLU A 201 -16.55 1.79 -19.88
CA GLU A 201 -15.22 1.93 -20.49
C GLU A 201 -14.15 1.16 -19.70
N VAL A 202 -14.13 1.27 -18.37
CA VAL A 202 -13.25 0.47 -17.50
C VAL A 202 -13.42 -1.03 -17.77
N ARG A 203 -14.66 -1.51 -17.85
CA ARG A 203 -14.94 -2.94 -18.14
C ARG A 203 -14.47 -3.35 -19.51
N ARG A 204 -14.61 -2.48 -20.52
CA ARG A 204 -14.14 -2.71 -21.87
C ARG A 204 -12.61 -2.87 -21.91
N ILE A 205 -11.89 -1.93 -21.29
CA ILE A 205 -10.42 -1.96 -21.24
C ILE A 205 -9.93 -3.21 -20.51
N LEU A 206 -10.50 -3.53 -19.34
CA LEU A 206 -10.13 -4.72 -18.57
C LEU A 206 -10.30 -6.02 -19.35
N ALA A 207 -11.38 -6.14 -20.12
CA ALA A 207 -11.63 -7.33 -20.95
C ALA A 207 -10.55 -7.53 -22.04
N ILE A 208 -9.91 -6.45 -22.49
CA ILE A 208 -8.85 -6.47 -23.51
C ILE A 208 -7.47 -6.72 -22.89
N VAL A 209 -7.24 -6.10 -21.73
CA VAL A 209 -5.91 -5.99 -21.10
C VAL A 209 -5.61 -7.15 -20.14
N GLU A 210 -6.64 -7.73 -19.54
CA GLU A 210 -6.52 -8.91 -18.66
C GLU A 210 -7.08 -10.16 -19.36
N PRO A 211 -6.37 -10.78 -20.29
CA PRO A 211 -6.83 -12.01 -20.93
C PRO A 211 -6.69 -13.18 -19.95
N GLY A 212 -7.73 -13.41 -19.15
CA GLY A 212 -7.89 -14.62 -18.35
C GLY A 212 -7.02 -14.68 -17.10
N ILE A 213 -7.66 -14.55 -15.96
CA ILE A 213 -7.11 -15.04 -14.68
C ILE A 213 -6.91 -16.54 -14.86
N THR A 214 -5.67 -17.04 -14.72
CA THR A 214 -5.39 -18.48 -14.77
C THR A 214 -6.31 -19.21 -13.80
N THR A 215 -6.86 -20.34 -14.22
CA THR A 215 -7.91 -21.08 -13.48
C THR A 215 -7.53 -21.43 -12.04
N GLU A 216 -6.25 -21.58 -11.74
CA GLU A 216 -5.72 -21.82 -10.39
C GLU A 216 -5.95 -20.62 -9.45
N PHE A 217 -5.67 -19.42 -9.89
CA PHE A 217 -5.88 -18.20 -9.09
C PHE A 217 -7.37 -17.85 -8.96
N ALA A 218 -8.18 -18.14 -9.97
CA ALA A 218 -9.63 -18.02 -9.87
C ALA A 218 -10.20 -18.95 -8.79
N ASN A 219 -9.64 -20.14 -8.63
CA ASN A 219 -10.05 -21.10 -7.60
C ASN A 219 -9.59 -20.67 -6.19
N ALA A 220 -8.36 -20.17 -6.04
CA ALA A 220 -7.88 -19.62 -4.76
C ALA A 220 -8.73 -18.41 -4.31
N LYS A 221 -9.03 -17.50 -5.23
CA LYS A 221 -9.89 -16.33 -4.96
C LYS A 221 -11.33 -16.76 -4.59
N ARG A 222 -11.87 -17.80 -5.25
CA ARG A 222 -13.18 -18.38 -4.89
C ARG A 222 -13.17 -19.04 -3.51
N PHE A 223 -12.07 -19.68 -3.12
CA PHE A 223 -11.94 -20.27 -1.79
C PHE A 223 -11.92 -19.17 -0.70
N HIS A 224 -11.13 -18.12 -0.87
CA HIS A 224 -11.14 -16.98 0.05
C HIS A 224 -12.52 -16.33 0.14
N HIS A 225 -13.20 -16.09 -0.99
CA HIS A 225 -14.55 -15.54 -1.00
C HIS A 225 -15.58 -16.43 -0.28
N ARG A 226 -15.44 -17.77 -0.38
CA ARG A 226 -16.32 -18.71 0.35
C ARG A 226 -16.02 -18.69 1.84
N LEU A 227 -14.75 -18.63 2.21
CA LEU A 227 -14.33 -18.52 3.60
C LEU A 227 -14.85 -17.21 4.23
N ASP A 228 -14.65 -16.10 3.54
CA ASP A 228 -15.16 -14.79 3.97
C ASP A 228 -16.69 -14.77 4.08
N ALA A 229 -17.38 -15.39 3.14
CA ALA A 229 -18.84 -15.48 3.19
C ALA A 229 -19.35 -16.27 4.41
N VAL A 230 -18.61 -17.27 4.88
CA VAL A 230 -18.95 -18.03 6.08
C VAL A 230 -18.59 -17.24 7.34
N VAL A 231 -17.36 -16.68 7.39
CA VAL A 231 -16.86 -15.94 8.57
C VAL A 231 -17.63 -14.63 8.79
N MET A 232 -18.00 -13.95 7.70
CA MET A 232 -18.78 -12.69 7.75
C MET A 232 -20.30 -12.90 7.78
N HIS A 233 -20.77 -14.15 7.79
CA HIS A 233 -22.21 -14.42 7.88
C HIS A 233 -22.75 -14.02 9.25
N PRO A 234 -23.87 -13.29 9.37
CA PRO A 234 -24.35 -12.74 10.64
C PRO A 234 -24.62 -13.81 11.71
N VAL A 235 -24.98 -15.04 11.33
CA VAL A 235 -25.21 -16.16 12.25
C VAL A 235 -23.95 -17.01 12.40
N TRP A 236 -23.34 -17.45 11.30
CA TRP A 236 -22.16 -18.32 11.33
C TRP A 236 -20.91 -17.63 11.85
N GLY A 237 -20.71 -16.35 11.53
CA GLY A 237 -19.60 -15.55 12.07
C GLY A 237 -19.68 -15.42 13.58
N LEU A 238 -20.89 -15.19 14.13
CA LEU A 238 -21.10 -15.14 15.58
C LEU A 238 -20.87 -16.51 16.24
N ALA A 239 -21.32 -17.59 15.62
CA ALA A 239 -21.09 -18.95 16.11
C ALA A 239 -19.59 -19.31 16.11
N ILE A 240 -18.86 -18.95 15.05
CA ILE A 240 -17.39 -19.16 14.96
C ILE A 240 -16.69 -18.34 16.05
N LEU A 241 -17.07 -17.07 16.24
CA LEU A 241 -16.51 -16.22 17.29
C LEU A 241 -16.75 -16.84 18.68
N ALA A 242 -17.97 -17.29 18.96
CA ALA A 242 -18.31 -17.94 20.23
C ALA A 242 -17.49 -19.23 20.44
N ALA A 243 -17.32 -20.03 19.39
CA ALA A 243 -16.52 -21.27 19.45
C ALA A 243 -15.02 -20.95 19.70
N VAL A 244 -14.47 -19.93 19.04
CA VAL A 244 -13.07 -19.51 19.26
C VAL A 244 -12.88 -18.99 20.69
N LEU A 245 -13.79 -18.15 21.18
CA LEU A 245 -13.74 -17.66 22.56
C LEU A 245 -13.85 -18.81 23.56
N PHE A 246 -14.75 -19.77 23.33
CA PHE A 246 -14.89 -20.96 24.16
C PHE A 246 -13.59 -21.77 24.19
N LEU A 247 -12.96 -22.01 23.02
CA LEU A 247 -11.68 -22.73 22.95
C LEU A 247 -10.55 -22.00 23.67
N ILE A 248 -10.47 -20.68 23.53
CA ILE A 248 -9.48 -19.86 24.26
C ILE A 248 -9.73 -20.00 25.77
N PHE A 249 -10.98 -19.85 26.21
CA PHE A 249 -11.36 -20.00 27.61
C PHE A 249 -11.01 -21.39 28.14
N GLN A 250 -11.35 -22.41 27.39
CA GLN A 250 -11.04 -23.81 27.74
C GLN A 250 -9.51 -24.02 27.80
N ALA A 251 -8.76 -23.49 26.85
CA ALA A 251 -7.30 -23.61 26.85
C ALA A 251 -6.67 -22.93 28.08
N VAL A 252 -7.10 -21.72 28.41
CA VAL A 252 -6.55 -20.96 29.53
C VAL A 252 -6.94 -21.58 30.87
N PHE A 253 -8.19 -22.04 31.04
CA PHE A 253 -8.69 -22.50 32.34
C PHE A 253 -8.52 -24.00 32.59
N SER A 254 -8.58 -24.86 31.55
CA SER A 254 -8.45 -26.30 31.71
C SER A 254 -7.08 -26.83 31.35
N TRP A 255 -6.52 -26.45 30.22
CA TRP A 255 -5.25 -26.98 29.73
C TRP A 255 -4.03 -26.40 30.47
N ALA A 256 -4.13 -25.21 31.00
CA ALA A 256 -3.05 -24.64 31.82
C ALA A 256 -2.78 -25.42 33.10
N ASN A 257 -3.71 -26.19 33.58
CA ASN A 257 -3.54 -27.07 34.78
C ASN A 257 -2.59 -28.25 34.47
N VAL A 258 -2.59 -28.78 33.26
CA VAL A 258 -1.79 -29.99 32.91
C VAL A 258 -0.28 -29.74 33.05
N PRO A 259 0.32 -28.68 32.49
CA PRO A 259 1.72 -28.39 32.72
C PRO A 259 2.03 -28.09 34.19
N MET A 260 1.10 -27.43 34.89
CA MET A 260 1.28 -27.06 36.27
C MET A 260 1.30 -28.26 37.20
N ASP A 261 0.42 -29.22 36.97
CA ASP A 261 0.39 -30.45 37.76
C ASP A 261 1.58 -31.35 37.45
N ALA A 262 2.08 -31.35 36.19
CA ALA A 262 3.35 -31.98 35.83
C ALA A 262 4.55 -31.36 36.57
N ILE A 263 4.61 -30.05 36.70
CA ILE A 263 5.67 -29.35 37.45
C ILE A 263 5.58 -29.68 38.94
N LYS A 264 4.39 -29.70 39.52
CA LYS A 264 4.19 -30.08 40.92
C LYS A 264 4.62 -31.55 41.18
N ALA A 265 4.25 -32.46 40.29
CA ALA A 265 4.63 -33.87 40.38
C ALA A 265 6.17 -34.03 40.29
N ALA A 266 6.82 -33.29 39.39
CA ALA A 266 8.27 -33.29 39.25
C ALA A 266 8.98 -32.75 40.52
N MET A 267 8.43 -31.70 41.12
CA MET A 267 8.99 -31.13 42.39
C MET A 267 8.77 -32.09 43.57
N ALA A 268 7.61 -32.71 43.66
CA ALA A 268 7.33 -33.74 44.70
C ALA A 268 8.28 -34.94 44.56
N TRP A 269 8.48 -35.43 43.33
CA TRP A 269 9.42 -36.50 43.04
C TRP A 269 10.85 -36.13 43.41
N ALA A 270 11.31 -34.92 43.08
CA ALA A 270 12.63 -34.42 43.46
C ALA A 270 12.79 -34.35 44.99
N GLY A 271 11.76 -33.96 45.71
CA GLY A 271 11.74 -33.92 47.18
C GLY A 271 11.85 -35.32 47.79
N GLU A 272 11.08 -36.29 47.29
CA GLU A 272 11.11 -37.67 47.70
C GLU A 272 12.47 -38.33 47.38
N TRP A 273 12.99 -38.09 46.21
CA TRP A 273 14.31 -38.61 45.82
C TRP A 273 15.41 -38.09 46.75
N THR A 274 15.37 -36.82 47.06
CA THR A 274 16.36 -36.17 47.98
C THR A 274 16.25 -36.73 49.37
N THR A 275 15.03 -36.95 49.87
CA THR A 275 14.81 -37.56 51.22
C THR A 275 15.25 -39.02 51.28
N ALA A 276 15.14 -39.80 50.19
CA ALA A 276 15.55 -41.19 50.13
C ALA A 276 17.06 -41.39 50.10
N HIS A 277 17.82 -40.43 49.50
CA HIS A 277 19.27 -40.60 49.26
C HIS A 277 20.14 -39.74 50.14
N MET A 278 19.62 -38.83 50.95
CA MET A 278 20.40 -38.02 51.89
C MET A 278 20.09 -38.37 53.35
N ALA A 279 21.15 -38.50 54.15
CA ALA A 279 21.04 -38.70 55.60
C ALA A 279 20.38 -37.49 56.27
N ASP A 280 19.68 -37.74 57.39
CA ASP A 280 19.05 -36.68 58.18
C ASP A 280 20.07 -35.65 58.69
N GLY A 281 19.90 -34.38 58.29
CA GLY A 281 20.79 -33.31 58.64
C GLY A 281 20.29 -31.96 58.15
N PRO A 282 20.91 -30.85 58.63
CA PRO A 282 20.47 -29.48 58.28
C PRO A 282 20.56 -29.16 56.76
N LEU A 283 21.44 -29.87 56.05
CA LEU A 283 21.60 -29.71 54.61
C LEU A 283 20.40 -30.23 53.83
N ARG A 284 19.83 -31.40 54.28
CA ARG A 284 18.61 -32.01 53.69
C ARG A 284 17.40 -31.11 53.88
N SER A 285 17.21 -30.57 55.13
CA SER A 285 16.12 -29.62 55.41
C SER A 285 16.23 -28.37 54.58
N LEU A 286 17.45 -27.80 54.40
CA LEU A 286 17.65 -26.63 53.57
C LEU A 286 17.28 -26.89 52.08
N LEU A 287 17.62 -28.07 51.56
CA LEU A 287 17.31 -28.45 50.19
C LEU A 287 15.82 -28.74 49.95
N VAL A 288 15.20 -29.53 50.85
CA VAL A 288 13.80 -29.91 50.67
C VAL A 288 12.86 -28.79 51.03
N ASP A 289 13.02 -28.19 52.20
CA ASP A 289 12.09 -27.19 52.73
C ASP A 289 12.44 -25.76 52.23
N GLY A 290 13.71 -25.48 51.99
CA GLY A 290 14.14 -24.18 51.50
C GLY A 290 14.03 -24.06 49.98
N VAL A 291 14.73 -24.95 49.23
CA VAL A 291 14.85 -24.79 47.76
C VAL A 291 13.67 -25.38 47.06
N ILE A 292 13.33 -26.67 47.28
CA ILE A 292 12.29 -27.40 46.52
C ILE A 292 10.91 -26.87 46.88
N ALA A 293 10.60 -26.70 48.15
CA ALA A 293 9.32 -26.15 48.60
C ALA A 293 9.22 -24.63 48.24
N GLY A 294 10.29 -23.89 48.38
CA GLY A 294 10.35 -22.48 47.99
C GLY A 294 10.10 -22.23 46.50
N LEU A 295 10.80 -22.96 45.63
CA LEU A 295 10.56 -22.89 44.18
C LEU A 295 9.14 -23.33 43.80
N GLY A 296 8.65 -24.39 44.41
CA GLY A 296 7.27 -24.87 44.20
C GLY A 296 6.22 -23.81 44.58
N SER A 297 6.41 -23.07 45.68
CA SER A 297 5.50 -22.03 46.13
C SER A 297 5.51 -20.79 45.18
N VAL A 298 6.68 -20.38 44.69
CA VAL A 298 6.81 -19.24 43.76
C VAL A 298 6.13 -19.53 42.43
N ILE A 299 6.33 -20.73 41.85
CA ILE A 299 5.70 -21.14 40.62
C ILE A 299 4.18 -21.24 40.75
N CYS A 300 3.68 -21.71 41.90
CA CYS A 300 2.25 -21.75 42.18
C CYS A 300 1.64 -20.38 42.49
N SER A 301 2.41 -19.42 43.01
CA SER A 301 1.93 -18.10 43.42
C SER A 301 1.69 -17.14 42.24
N CYS A 302 2.34 -17.34 41.10
CA CYS A 302 2.13 -16.54 39.86
C CYS A 302 0.69 -16.63 39.31
N ARG A 303 -0.17 -17.47 39.83
CA ARG A 303 -1.59 -17.60 39.39
C ARG A 303 -2.52 -16.62 40.11
N ARG A 304 -2.11 -15.92 41.15
CA ARG A 304 -3.02 -15.10 42.00
C ARG A 304 -2.99 -13.60 41.67
N SER A 305 -2.23 -13.18 40.70
CA SER A 305 -2.25 -11.83 40.14
C SER A 305 -2.81 -11.90 38.73
#